data_539db3df81d2ab024b4278df9e8b7f21
#
_entry.id   539db3df81d2ab024b4278df9e8b7f21
#
_cell.length_a   1.000
_cell.length_b   1.000
_cell.length_c   1.000
_cell.angle_alpha   90.00
_cell.angle_beta   90.00
_cell.angle_gamma   90.00
#
_symmetry.space_group_name_H-M   'P 1'
#
loop_
_entity.id
_entity.type
_entity.pdbx_description
1 polymer ?
#
loop_
_entity_poly.entity_id
_entity_poly.type
_entity_poly.pdbx_seq_one_letter_code
_entity_poly.pdbx_strand_id
1 'polypeptide(L)'
;MMSLKEITGDIVDAAVQVHKTFGPGLLESVYELILEAELKRRGHRVERQKDISFDYQGIHFENAFRLDVLVDDSVILELKSTEKMSTVYAKQLKTYLVLTGKTIGLVLNFGMATMKEGICRVANGYQDDPQLSASAALREASIPTT
;
A
#
# COMPACT_ATOMS: atom_id res chain seq x y z
N MET A 1 -9.66 18.58 4.32
CA MET A 1 -8.56 17.64 4.01
C MET A 1 -8.81 16.33 4.76
N MET A 2 -8.71 15.21 4.09
CA MET A 2 -8.89 13.91 4.72
C MET A 2 -7.70 13.53 5.58
N SER A 3 -7.96 12.93 6.74
CA SER A 3 -6.92 12.37 7.59
C SER A 3 -6.34 11.10 6.96
N LEU A 4 -5.17 10.67 7.41
CA LEU A 4 -4.59 9.39 6.94
C LEU A 4 -5.53 8.21 7.19
N LYS A 5 -6.22 8.22 8.32
CA LYS A 5 -7.21 7.18 8.65
C LYS A 5 -8.36 7.16 7.64
N GLU A 6 -8.87 8.33 7.27
CA GLU A 6 -9.94 8.43 6.28
C GLU A 6 -9.46 7.99 4.89
N ILE A 7 -8.25 8.40 4.51
CA ILE A 7 -7.67 8.02 3.22
C ILE A 7 -7.48 6.49 3.14
N THR A 8 -6.88 5.90 4.17
CA THR A 8 -6.66 4.44 4.18
C THR A 8 -7.95 3.66 4.22
N GLY A 9 -8.95 4.14 4.98
CA GLY A 9 -10.28 3.53 5.01
C GLY A 9 -10.94 3.53 3.64
N ASP A 10 -10.82 4.62 2.91
CA ASP A 10 -11.39 4.76 1.58
C ASP A 10 -10.66 3.87 0.57
N ILE A 11 -9.34 3.77 0.68
CA ILE A 11 -8.55 2.85 -0.17
C ILE A 11 -8.97 1.41 0.06
N VAL A 12 -9.12 0.99 1.31
CA VAL A 12 -9.54 -0.37 1.65
C VAL A 12 -10.93 -0.65 1.08
N ASP A 13 -11.85 0.28 1.23
CA ASP A 13 -13.21 0.15 0.69
C ASP A 13 -13.19 0.03 -0.84
N ALA A 14 -12.38 0.85 -1.50
CA ALA A 14 -12.23 0.79 -2.95
C ALA A 14 -11.65 -0.55 -3.39
N ALA A 15 -10.60 -1.03 -2.72
CA ALA A 15 -9.98 -2.31 -3.04
C ALA A 15 -10.95 -3.49 -2.87
N VAL A 16 -11.71 -3.48 -1.78
CA VAL A 16 -12.75 -4.50 -1.53
C VAL A 16 -13.79 -4.49 -2.65
N GLN A 17 -14.23 -3.31 -3.05
CA GLN A 17 -15.23 -3.17 -4.10
C GLN A 17 -14.71 -3.67 -5.46
N VAL A 18 -13.49 -3.34 -5.80
CA VAL A 18 -12.84 -3.82 -7.03
C VAL A 18 -12.74 -5.35 -7.02
N HIS A 19 -12.29 -5.91 -5.92
CA HIS A 19 -12.16 -7.36 -5.80
C HIS A 19 -13.51 -8.08 -5.89
N LYS A 20 -14.56 -7.53 -5.27
CA LYS A 20 -15.91 -8.08 -5.37
C LYS A 20 -16.44 -8.07 -6.80
N THR A 21 -16.08 -7.04 -7.56
CA THR A 21 -16.55 -6.88 -8.94
C THR A 21 -15.84 -7.84 -9.89
N PHE A 22 -14.53 -7.99 -9.77
CA PHE A 22 -13.71 -8.69 -10.76
C PHE A 22 -13.17 -10.04 -10.29
N GLY A 23 -13.14 -10.29 -8.98
CA GLY A 23 -12.54 -11.50 -8.43
C GLY A 23 -11.02 -11.46 -8.48
N PRO A 24 -10.34 -12.60 -8.21
CA PRO A 24 -8.88 -12.65 -8.07
C PRO A 24 -8.12 -12.96 -9.36
N GLY A 25 -8.75 -12.97 -10.52
CA GLY A 25 -8.17 -13.55 -11.74
C GLY A 25 -7.52 -12.58 -12.71
N LEU A 26 -7.43 -11.28 -12.41
CA LEU A 26 -6.84 -10.32 -13.33
C LEU A 26 -5.34 -10.15 -13.07
N LEU A 27 -4.63 -9.61 -14.05
CA LEU A 27 -3.22 -9.25 -13.91
C LEU A 27 -3.06 -8.10 -12.94
N GLU A 28 -1.94 -8.06 -12.26
CA GLU A 28 -1.58 -6.99 -11.32
C GLU A 28 -1.71 -5.60 -11.94
N SER A 29 -1.20 -5.42 -13.16
CA SER A 29 -1.26 -4.14 -13.87
C SER A 29 -2.69 -3.69 -14.16
N VAL A 30 -3.61 -4.62 -14.37
CA VAL A 30 -5.02 -4.31 -14.64
C VAL A 30 -5.69 -3.84 -13.35
N TYR A 31 -5.46 -4.51 -12.23
CA TYR A 31 -5.97 -4.05 -10.94
C TYR A 31 -5.48 -2.65 -10.61
N GLU A 32 -4.22 -2.36 -10.91
CA GLU A 32 -3.64 -1.04 -10.68
C GLU A 32 -4.41 0.05 -11.43
N LEU A 33 -4.70 -0.17 -12.69
CA LEU A 33 -5.47 0.77 -13.51
C LEU A 33 -6.90 0.95 -13.01
N ILE A 34 -7.55 -0.14 -12.64
CA ILE A 34 -8.93 -0.11 -12.12
C ILE A 34 -8.97 0.65 -10.79
N LEU A 35 -8.02 0.35 -9.90
CA LEU A 35 -7.95 1.01 -8.59
C LEU A 35 -7.68 2.50 -8.75
N GLU A 36 -6.79 2.88 -9.66
CA GLU A 36 -6.53 4.28 -9.96
C GLU A 36 -7.83 4.99 -10.38
N ALA A 37 -8.57 4.40 -11.29
CA ALA A 37 -9.83 4.98 -11.76
C ALA A 37 -10.83 5.14 -10.62
N GLU A 38 -10.96 4.13 -9.78
CA GLU A 38 -11.89 4.16 -8.65
C GLU A 38 -11.49 5.21 -7.62
N LEU A 39 -10.22 5.31 -7.27
CA LEU A 39 -9.74 6.29 -6.30
C LEU A 39 -9.86 7.72 -6.84
N LYS A 40 -9.57 7.94 -8.12
CA LYS A 40 -9.78 9.25 -8.75
C LYS A 40 -11.24 9.65 -8.74
N ARG A 41 -12.13 8.71 -9.02
CA ARG A 41 -13.58 8.95 -8.97
C ARG A 41 -14.02 9.37 -7.56
N ARG A 42 -13.35 8.87 -6.53
CA ARG A 42 -13.61 9.24 -5.13
C ARG A 42 -12.95 10.55 -4.71
N GLY A 43 -12.23 11.21 -5.61
CA GLY A 43 -11.62 12.51 -5.36
C GLY A 43 -10.17 12.47 -4.90
N HIS A 44 -9.51 11.33 -4.95
CA HIS A 44 -8.11 11.21 -4.55
C HIS A 44 -7.17 11.58 -5.69
N ARG A 45 -6.01 12.13 -5.31
CA ARG A 45 -4.89 12.28 -6.23
C ARG A 45 -4.12 10.97 -6.25
N VAL A 46 -3.91 10.42 -7.43
CA VAL A 46 -3.26 9.10 -7.59
C VAL A 46 -2.10 9.24 -8.55
N GLU A 47 -0.92 8.78 -8.12
CA GLU A 47 0.26 8.69 -8.96
C GLU A 47 0.64 7.22 -9.06
N ARG A 48 0.82 6.71 -10.29
CA ARG A 48 1.21 5.32 -10.54
C ARG A 48 2.62 5.24 -11.04
N GLN A 49 3.32 4.15 -10.71
CA GLN A 49 4.65 3.84 -11.24
C GLN A 49 5.59 5.02 -11.03
N LYS A 50 5.64 5.51 -9.80
CA LYS A 50 6.43 6.68 -9.43
C LYS A 50 7.86 6.29 -9.10
N ASP A 51 8.81 6.79 -9.87
CA ASP A 51 10.23 6.58 -9.61
C ASP A 51 10.68 7.39 -8.39
N ILE A 52 11.45 6.76 -7.52
CA ILE A 52 11.95 7.38 -6.30
C ILE A 52 13.48 7.33 -6.30
N SER A 53 14.08 8.48 -6.03
CA SER A 53 15.51 8.62 -5.85
C SER A 53 15.79 8.92 -4.38
N PHE A 54 17.00 8.58 -3.91
CA PHE A 54 17.40 8.92 -2.54
C PHE A 54 18.90 9.12 -2.45
N ASP A 55 19.33 9.75 -1.37
CA ASP A 55 20.74 9.99 -1.08
C ASP A 55 21.20 9.14 0.10
N TYR A 56 22.43 8.64 0.02
CA TYR A 56 23.03 7.91 1.11
C TYR A 56 24.52 8.25 1.18
N GLN A 57 24.93 8.80 2.29
CA GLN A 57 26.33 9.20 2.56
C GLN A 57 26.94 10.03 1.40
N GLY A 58 26.19 11.04 0.96
CA GLY A 58 26.63 11.93 -0.10
C GLY A 58 26.52 11.39 -1.51
N ILE A 59 26.03 10.16 -1.68
CA ILE A 59 25.83 9.53 -2.97
C ILE A 59 24.35 9.61 -3.34
N HIS A 60 24.07 10.13 -4.56
CA HIS A 60 22.71 10.19 -5.08
C HIS A 60 22.40 8.95 -5.90
N PHE A 61 21.32 8.25 -5.54
CA PHE A 61 20.83 7.08 -6.25
C PHE A 61 19.60 7.48 -7.04
N GLU A 62 19.75 7.65 -8.34
CA GLU A 62 18.69 8.07 -9.24
C GLU A 62 17.78 6.91 -9.58
N ASN A 63 16.44 7.12 -9.51
CA ASN A 63 15.44 6.12 -9.86
C ASN A 63 15.73 4.75 -9.23
N ALA A 64 16.03 4.76 -7.94
CA ALA A 64 16.50 3.57 -7.23
C ALA A 64 15.41 2.52 -7.08
N PHE A 65 14.15 2.95 -6.98
CA PHE A 65 13.00 2.05 -6.92
C PHE A 65 11.75 2.77 -7.42
N ARG A 66 10.68 2.00 -7.59
CA ARG A 66 9.43 2.51 -8.15
C ARG A 66 8.26 2.11 -7.25
N LEU A 67 7.43 3.08 -6.90
CA LEU A 67 6.18 2.83 -6.18
C LEU A 67 5.09 2.44 -7.18
N ASP A 68 4.30 1.42 -6.86
CA ASP A 68 3.17 1.07 -7.70
C ASP A 68 2.14 2.21 -7.73
N VAL A 69 1.69 2.63 -6.54
CA VAL A 69 0.69 3.68 -6.41
C VAL A 69 0.99 4.53 -5.18
N LEU A 70 0.85 5.83 -5.33
CA LEU A 70 0.92 6.80 -4.23
C LEU A 70 -0.38 7.59 -4.21
N VAL A 71 -1.10 7.57 -3.10
CA VAL A 71 -2.40 8.22 -2.94
C VAL A 71 -2.26 9.45 -2.05
N ASP A 72 -2.71 10.60 -2.56
CA ASP A 72 -2.74 11.88 -1.85
C ASP A 72 -1.37 12.25 -1.27
N ASP A 73 -0.30 11.88 -1.97
CA ASP A 73 1.09 12.10 -1.54
C ASP A 73 1.38 11.57 -0.13
N SER A 74 0.59 10.62 0.35
CA SER A 74 0.62 10.20 1.76
C SER A 74 0.67 8.69 1.96
N VAL A 75 -0.05 7.91 1.16
CA VAL A 75 -0.20 6.47 1.37
C VAL A 75 0.40 5.72 0.18
N ILE A 76 1.36 4.85 0.46
CA ILE A 76 1.97 3.99 -0.56
C ILE A 76 1.19 2.69 -0.66
N LEU A 77 0.83 2.30 -1.88
CA LEU A 77 0.19 1.02 -2.16
C LEU A 77 1.12 0.15 -2.98
N GLU A 78 1.32 -1.09 -2.53
CA GLU A 78 1.99 -2.13 -3.30
C GLU A 78 0.95 -3.16 -3.71
N LEU A 79 0.74 -3.30 -5.01
CA LEU A 79 -0.26 -4.22 -5.54
C LEU A 79 0.38 -5.54 -5.91
N LYS A 80 -0.33 -6.61 -5.62
CA LYS A 80 0.07 -7.98 -5.96
C LYS A 80 -1.15 -8.71 -6.50
N SER A 81 -0.90 -9.75 -7.28
CA SER A 81 -1.93 -10.65 -7.78
C SER A 81 -1.39 -12.07 -7.73
N THR A 82 -1.21 -12.58 -6.51
CA THR A 82 -0.62 -13.90 -6.24
C THR A 82 -1.54 -14.70 -5.33
N GLU A 83 -1.41 -16.02 -5.38
CA GLU A 83 -2.26 -16.93 -4.59
C GLU A 83 -1.98 -16.87 -3.09
N LYS A 84 -0.79 -16.37 -2.69
CA LYS A 84 -0.39 -16.34 -1.28
C LYS A 84 0.17 -14.97 -0.92
N MET A 85 -0.06 -14.56 0.32
CA MET A 85 0.62 -13.41 0.90
C MET A 85 2.04 -13.81 1.29
N SER A 86 2.97 -12.87 1.22
CA SER A 86 4.37 -13.09 1.61
C SER A 86 4.85 -11.95 2.50
N THR A 87 5.66 -12.27 3.51
CA THR A 87 6.29 -11.27 4.37
C THR A 87 7.23 -10.35 3.58
N VAL A 88 7.75 -10.84 2.45
CA VAL A 88 8.62 -10.04 1.57
C VAL A 88 7.92 -8.79 1.09
N TYR A 89 6.63 -8.87 0.80
CA TYR A 89 5.86 -7.71 0.32
C TYR A 89 5.81 -6.60 1.36
N ALA A 90 5.51 -6.96 2.61
CA ALA A 90 5.45 -5.98 3.70
C ALA A 90 6.84 -5.42 4.04
N LYS A 91 7.87 -6.25 4.00
CA LYS A 91 9.26 -5.82 4.24
C LYS A 91 9.70 -4.82 3.19
N GLN A 92 9.40 -5.07 1.92
CA GLN A 92 9.71 -4.16 0.83
C GLN A 92 8.97 -2.82 1.01
N LEU A 93 7.69 -2.88 1.32
CA LEU A 93 6.90 -1.67 1.55
C LEU A 93 7.44 -0.86 2.74
N LYS A 94 7.84 -1.53 3.82
CA LYS A 94 8.45 -0.85 4.96
C LYS A 94 9.71 -0.08 4.55
N THR A 95 10.56 -0.70 3.74
CA THR A 95 11.76 -0.04 3.21
C THR A 95 11.38 1.21 2.41
N TYR A 96 10.37 1.11 1.56
CA TYR A 96 9.91 2.26 0.77
C TYR A 96 9.37 3.38 1.65
N LEU A 97 8.64 3.04 2.71
CA LEU A 97 8.16 4.04 3.67
C LEU A 97 9.32 4.78 4.34
N VAL A 98 10.34 4.03 4.78
CA VAL A 98 11.52 4.62 5.42
C VAL A 98 12.23 5.57 4.45
N LEU A 99 12.48 5.14 3.21
CA LEU A 99 13.22 5.93 2.23
C LEU A 99 12.45 7.16 1.75
N THR A 100 11.13 7.13 1.75
CA THR A 100 10.30 8.26 1.32
C THR A 100 9.84 9.16 2.47
N GLY A 101 10.07 8.74 3.72
CA GLY A 101 9.57 9.47 4.89
C GLY A 101 8.06 9.39 5.08
N LYS A 102 7.39 8.46 4.40
CA LYS A 102 5.96 8.25 4.57
C LYS A 102 5.70 7.35 5.78
N THR A 103 4.51 7.46 6.36
CA THR A 103 4.21 6.80 7.63
C THR A 103 3.32 5.58 7.50
N ILE A 104 2.66 5.39 6.37
CA ILE A 104 1.73 4.28 6.19
C ILE A 104 1.66 3.82 4.75
N GLY A 105 1.52 2.52 4.59
CA GLY A 105 1.27 1.90 3.29
C GLY A 105 0.41 0.65 3.44
N LEU A 106 -0.06 0.17 2.31
CA LEU A 106 -0.87 -1.04 2.24
C LEU A 106 -0.34 -1.95 1.14
N VAL A 107 -0.18 -3.23 1.45
CA VAL A 107 -0.04 -4.27 0.43
C VAL A 107 -1.46 -4.69 0.08
N LEU A 108 -1.79 -4.65 -1.20
CA LEU A 108 -3.11 -5.05 -1.72
C LEU A 108 -2.89 -6.23 -2.66
N ASN A 109 -3.12 -7.44 -2.17
CA ASN A 109 -2.98 -8.65 -2.97
C ASN A 109 -4.35 -9.09 -3.48
N PHE A 110 -4.66 -8.75 -4.72
CA PHE A 110 -5.94 -9.07 -5.36
C PHE A 110 -6.06 -10.54 -5.76
N GLY A 111 -4.96 -11.31 -5.73
CA GLY A 111 -4.98 -12.73 -6.08
C GLY A 111 -5.48 -13.64 -4.96
N MET A 112 -5.71 -13.10 -3.77
CA MET A 112 -6.27 -13.86 -2.66
C MET A 112 -7.77 -14.08 -2.83
N ALA A 113 -8.32 -15.06 -2.14
CA ALA A 113 -9.75 -15.38 -2.23
C ALA A 113 -10.62 -14.21 -1.75
N THR A 114 -10.16 -13.49 -0.73
CA THR A 114 -10.84 -12.27 -0.22
C THR A 114 -9.83 -11.17 -0.01
N MET A 115 -10.29 -9.93 -0.04
CA MET A 115 -9.41 -8.80 0.28
C MET A 115 -9.12 -8.69 1.78
N LYS A 116 -9.93 -9.30 2.63
CA LYS A 116 -9.62 -9.41 4.05
C LYS A 116 -8.28 -10.12 4.26
N GLU A 117 -8.05 -11.18 3.49
CA GLU A 117 -6.78 -11.91 3.49
C GLU A 117 -5.69 -11.20 2.68
N GLY A 118 -6.09 -10.42 1.70
CA GLY A 118 -5.17 -9.78 0.74
C GLY A 118 -4.67 -8.41 1.16
N ILE A 119 -5.11 -7.86 2.28
CA ILE A 119 -4.68 -6.53 2.72
C ILE A 119 -3.73 -6.66 3.91
N CYS A 120 -2.56 -6.03 3.77
CA CYS A 120 -1.59 -5.95 4.87
C CYS A 120 -1.21 -4.49 5.06
N ARG A 121 -1.47 -3.96 6.25
CA ARG A 121 -1.12 -2.60 6.63
C ARG A 121 0.30 -2.57 7.16
N VAL A 122 1.11 -1.64 6.67
CA VAL A 122 2.49 -1.44 7.11
C VAL A 122 2.63 -0.02 7.61
N ALA A 123 3.16 0.13 8.82
CA ALA A 123 3.34 1.43 9.44
C ALA A 123 4.82 1.76 9.64
N ASN A 124 5.13 3.04 9.54
CA ASN A 124 6.45 3.59 9.81
C ASN A 124 6.27 4.83 10.69
N GLY A 125 6.01 4.61 11.97
CA GLY A 125 5.78 5.69 12.92
C GLY A 125 4.40 6.33 12.85
N TYR A 126 3.42 5.67 12.21
CA TYR A 126 2.06 6.18 12.14
C TYR A 126 1.40 6.17 13.51
N GLN A 127 0.88 7.32 13.94
CA GLN A 127 0.19 7.49 15.22
C GLN A 127 -1.06 8.33 15.03
N ASP A 128 -2.17 7.65 14.77
CA ASP A 128 -3.48 8.29 14.70
C ASP A 128 -4.12 8.34 16.10
N ASP A 129 -3.90 7.29 16.87
CA ASP A 129 -4.46 7.05 18.20
C ASP A 129 -3.49 6.11 18.90
N PRO A 130 -3.14 6.31 20.19
CA PRO A 130 -2.20 5.44 20.90
C PRO A 130 -2.58 3.97 20.85
N GLN A 131 -3.85 3.61 20.94
CA GLN A 131 -4.30 2.22 20.83
C GLN A 131 -4.15 1.69 19.42
N LEU A 132 -4.47 2.50 18.42
CA LEU A 132 -4.30 2.12 17.02
C LEU A 132 -2.82 1.94 16.67
N SER A 133 -1.95 2.79 17.19
CA SER A 133 -0.50 2.64 17.01
C SER A 133 0.00 1.33 17.58
N ALA A 134 -0.42 0.97 18.79
CA ALA A 134 -0.07 -0.31 19.41
C ALA A 134 -0.57 -1.48 18.58
N SER A 135 -1.83 -1.41 18.11
CA SER A 135 -2.40 -2.45 17.23
C SER A 135 -1.65 -2.55 15.90
N ALA A 136 -1.27 -1.42 15.33
CA ALA A 136 -0.50 -1.40 14.09
C ALA A 136 0.87 -2.03 14.29
N ALA A 137 1.56 -1.73 15.38
CA ALA A 137 2.85 -2.32 15.71
C ALA A 137 2.74 -3.84 15.90
N LEU A 138 1.68 -4.31 16.57
CA LEU A 138 1.44 -5.74 16.74
C LEU A 138 1.18 -6.44 15.41
N ARG A 139 0.40 -5.83 14.52
CA ARG A 139 0.17 -6.37 13.18
C ARG A 139 1.43 -6.43 12.36
N GLU A 140 2.27 -5.41 12.47
CA GLU A 140 3.56 -5.37 11.79
C GLU A 140 4.47 -6.49 12.28
N ALA A 141 4.52 -6.70 13.61
CA ALA A 141 5.32 -7.76 14.21
C ALA A 141 4.80 -9.16 13.87
N SER A 142 3.51 -9.30 13.59
CA SER A 142 2.88 -10.59 13.29
C SER A 142 2.70 -10.87 11.80
N ILE A 143 3.36 -10.13 10.93
CA ILE A 143 3.36 -10.42 9.48
C ILE A 143 3.84 -11.85 9.26
N PRO A 144 3.10 -12.66 8.45
CA PRO A 144 3.48 -14.06 8.24
C PRO A 144 4.87 -14.21 7.65
N THR A 145 5.60 -15.24 8.08
CA THR A 145 6.98 -15.51 7.67
C THR A 145 7.09 -16.49 6.50
N THR A 146 6.05 -16.65 5.74
CA THR A 146 6.06 -17.57 4.58
C THR A 146 6.68 -16.95 3.35
#